data_38ab0f7445e8499cf6681ee074a774fe
#
_entry.id   38ab0f7445e8499cf6681ee074a774fe
#
_cell.length_a   1.000
_cell.length_b   1.000
_cell.length_c   1.000
_cell.angle_alpha   90.00
_cell.angle_beta   90.00
_cell.angle_gamma   90.00
#
_symmetry.space_group_name_H-M   'P 1'
#
loop_
_entity.id
_entity.type
_entity.pdbx_description
1 polymer ?
#
loop_
_entity_poly.entity_id
_entity_poly.type
_entity_poly.pdbx_seq_one_letter_code
_entity_poly.pdbx_strand_id
1 'polypeptide(L)'
;TGKHQDQLTFEHQEKVAGALGYQGEGSLRAVEVFMREYYLHAAQISRLSNLIVHRVTECDKPRFTDKLVFGRTMREGVRMTRGHINVTKPEILKEHPENLLTIFDDAQNYHCRLSHETRELLRQHLDAVDDDFRRADAVNESFFSILRWREGVYDTLLEMHRSGVLGALIPEFGRLLCMALHDAYHIYTVDEHSLKLVMEIERLKAGEYKDALPLLTQVARETEKIE
;
A
#
# COMPACT_ATOMS: atom_id res chain seq x y z
N THR A 1 -30.77 10.35 23.97
CA THR A 1 -30.40 11.60 23.34
C THR A 1 -30.66 11.51 21.85
N GLY A 2 -31.80 12.10 21.38
CA GLY A 2 -32.29 12.00 20.00
C GLY A 2 -31.49 12.82 18.97
N LYS A 3 -30.17 12.85 19.06
CA LYS A 3 -29.27 13.43 18.04
C LYS A 3 -28.71 12.31 17.17
N HIS A 4 -28.93 12.37 15.86
CA HIS A 4 -28.21 11.57 14.89
C HIS A 4 -26.71 11.79 15.09
N GLN A 5 -25.96 10.72 15.39
CA GLN A 5 -24.52 10.76 15.54
C GLN A 5 -23.96 9.85 14.45
N ASP A 6 -23.29 10.45 13.48
CA ASP A 6 -22.74 9.74 12.32
C ASP A 6 -21.35 9.17 12.60
N GLN A 7 -20.79 9.40 13.82
CA GLN A 7 -19.49 8.88 14.21
C GLN A 7 -19.64 7.56 14.98
N LEU A 8 -19.00 6.52 14.49
CA LEU A 8 -18.85 5.23 15.17
C LEU A 8 -17.75 5.35 16.25
N THR A 9 -18.10 5.97 17.40
CA THR A 9 -17.16 6.16 18.49
C THR A 9 -16.77 4.80 19.11
N PHE A 10 -15.64 4.76 19.79
CA PHE A 10 -15.10 3.58 20.45
C PHE A 10 -16.16 2.83 21.31
N GLU A 11 -16.93 3.57 22.12
CA GLU A 11 -17.99 3.01 22.97
C GLU A 11 -19.16 2.41 22.18
N HIS A 12 -19.40 2.91 20.97
CA HIS A 12 -20.48 2.40 20.12
C HIS A 12 -20.08 1.17 19.31
N GLN A 13 -18.79 0.97 19.07
CA GLN A 13 -18.29 -0.15 18.26
C GLN A 13 -18.69 -1.51 18.88
N GLU A 14 -18.51 -1.69 20.19
CA GLU A 14 -18.91 -2.93 20.88
C GLU A 14 -20.42 -3.16 20.82
N LYS A 15 -21.21 -2.09 21.04
CA LYS A 15 -22.69 -2.18 21.01
C LYS A 15 -23.19 -2.55 19.62
N VAL A 16 -22.61 -1.95 18.58
CA VAL A 16 -22.98 -2.23 17.19
C VAL A 16 -22.57 -3.65 16.81
N ALA A 17 -21.34 -4.08 17.14
CA ALA A 17 -20.87 -5.44 16.90
C ALA A 17 -21.80 -6.48 17.54
N GLY A 18 -22.20 -6.27 18.82
CA GLY A 18 -23.14 -7.14 19.52
C GLY A 18 -24.53 -7.13 18.90
N ALA A 19 -25.05 -5.95 18.52
CA ALA A 19 -26.36 -5.83 17.88
C ALA A 19 -26.42 -6.48 16.50
N LEU A 20 -25.31 -6.51 15.76
CA LEU A 20 -25.17 -7.16 14.46
C LEU A 20 -24.84 -8.66 14.58
N GLY A 21 -24.65 -9.19 15.79
CA GLY A 21 -24.43 -10.61 16.04
C GLY A 21 -23.00 -11.09 15.77
N TYR A 22 -22.02 -10.18 15.71
CA TYR A 22 -20.62 -10.57 15.56
C TYR A 22 -20.14 -11.43 16.71
N GLN A 23 -19.30 -12.41 16.41
CA GLN A 23 -18.64 -13.29 17.36
C GLN A 23 -17.14 -13.12 17.27
N GLY A 24 -16.42 -13.43 18.34
CA GLY A 24 -14.95 -13.47 18.30
C GLY A 24 -14.44 -14.60 17.39
N GLU A 25 -13.29 -14.38 16.76
CA GLU A 25 -12.63 -15.34 15.87
C GLU A 25 -11.17 -15.51 16.28
N GLY A 26 -10.79 -16.72 16.67
CA GLY A 26 -9.44 -16.98 17.17
C GLY A 26 -9.10 -16.11 18.38
N SER A 27 -8.09 -15.24 18.25
CA SER A 27 -7.70 -14.29 19.30
C SER A 27 -8.44 -12.94 19.21
N LEU A 28 -9.22 -12.69 18.15
CA LEU A 28 -9.93 -11.43 17.94
C LEU A 28 -11.26 -11.43 18.72
N ARG A 29 -11.55 -10.28 19.35
CA ARG A 29 -12.85 -10.03 19.96
C ARG A 29 -13.91 -9.74 18.89
N ALA A 30 -15.18 -9.91 19.20
CA ALA A 30 -16.29 -9.64 18.28
C ALA A 30 -16.23 -8.22 17.68
N VAL A 31 -15.88 -7.23 18.47
CA VAL A 31 -15.71 -5.83 18.03
C VAL A 31 -14.54 -5.67 17.04
N GLU A 32 -13.46 -6.42 17.21
CA GLU A 32 -12.30 -6.38 16.33
C GLU A 32 -12.60 -7.04 14.98
N VAL A 33 -13.35 -8.14 14.98
CA VAL A 33 -13.88 -8.77 13.76
C VAL A 33 -14.79 -7.80 13.00
N PHE A 34 -15.76 -7.18 13.71
CA PHE A 34 -16.63 -6.15 13.13
C PHE A 34 -15.85 -4.97 12.55
N MET A 35 -14.89 -4.41 13.29
CA MET A 35 -14.10 -3.25 12.83
C MET A 35 -13.21 -3.60 11.65
N ARG A 36 -12.67 -4.82 11.61
CA ARG A 36 -11.92 -5.30 10.44
C ARG A 36 -12.80 -5.32 9.19
N GLU A 37 -13.99 -5.88 9.24
CA GLU A 37 -14.92 -5.88 8.10
C GLU A 37 -15.34 -4.46 7.72
N TYR A 38 -15.61 -3.61 8.69
CA TYR A 38 -15.92 -2.21 8.46
C TYR A 38 -14.80 -1.51 7.67
N TYR A 39 -13.55 -1.66 8.09
CA TYR A 39 -12.42 -1.05 7.39
C TYR A 39 -12.17 -1.66 6.01
N LEU A 40 -12.38 -2.95 5.82
CA LEU A 40 -12.30 -3.59 4.50
C LEU A 40 -13.34 -2.99 3.53
N HIS A 41 -14.58 -2.83 3.97
CA HIS A 41 -15.62 -2.19 3.16
C HIS A 41 -15.32 -0.71 2.91
N ALA A 42 -14.88 0.03 3.92
CA ALA A 42 -14.49 1.43 3.76
C ALA A 42 -13.34 1.61 2.75
N ALA A 43 -12.33 0.74 2.79
CA ALA A 43 -11.23 0.72 1.84
C ALA A 43 -11.71 0.43 0.40
N GLN A 44 -12.65 -0.52 0.23
CA GLN A 44 -13.25 -0.81 -1.08
C GLN A 44 -14.05 0.38 -1.63
N ILE A 45 -14.88 1.02 -0.79
CA ILE A 45 -15.64 2.21 -1.18
C ILE A 45 -14.71 3.34 -1.58
N SER A 46 -13.68 3.61 -0.78
CA SER A 46 -12.67 4.63 -1.07
C SER A 46 -11.97 4.37 -2.41
N ARG A 47 -11.60 3.11 -2.67
CA ARG A 47 -10.99 2.70 -3.94
C ARG A 47 -11.91 2.96 -5.14
N LEU A 48 -13.17 2.52 -5.05
CA LEU A 48 -14.14 2.70 -6.13
C LEU A 48 -14.45 4.18 -6.36
N SER A 49 -14.56 4.97 -5.30
CA SER A 49 -14.77 6.42 -5.40
C SER A 49 -13.59 7.09 -6.12
N ASN A 50 -12.35 6.74 -5.76
CA ASN A 50 -11.16 7.27 -6.42
C ASN A 50 -11.10 6.86 -7.90
N LEU A 51 -11.52 5.63 -8.25
CA LEU A 51 -11.62 5.16 -9.63
C LEU A 51 -12.61 6.00 -10.44
N ILE A 52 -13.78 6.26 -9.87
CA ILE A 52 -14.82 7.06 -10.53
C ILE A 52 -14.35 8.49 -10.71
N VAL A 53 -13.82 9.11 -9.66
CA VAL A 53 -13.29 10.50 -9.72
C VAL A 53 -12.21 10.58 -10.80
N HIS A 54 -11.26 9.65 -10.83
CA HIS A 54 -10.19 9.63 -11.83
C HIS A 54 -10.78 9.53 -13.25
N ARG A 55 -11.71 8.61 -13.49
CA ARG A 55 -12.35 8.47 -14.83
C ARG A 55 -13.09 9.74 -15.26
N VAL A 56 -13.85 10.35 -14.34
CA VAL A 56 -14.59 11.57 -14.66
C VAL A 56 -13.64 12.73 -14.94
N THR A 57 -12.62 12.94 -14.11
CA THR A 57 -11.66 14.05 -14.29
C THR A 57 -10.72 13.88 -15.48
N GLU A 58 -10.44 12.65 -15.90
CA GLU A 58 -9.61 12.37 -17.08
C GLU A 58 -10.40 12.36 -18.37
N CYS A 59 -11.72 12.06 -18.35
CA CYS A 59 -12.58 12.14 -19.54
C CYS A 59 -12.75 13.57 -20.06
N ASP A 60 -12.65 14.59 -19.21
CA ASP A 60 -12.83 15.99 -19.59
C ASP A 60 -11.57 16.64 -20.20
N LYS A 61 -10.44 15.95 -20.21
CA LYS A 61 -9.22 16.47 -20.86
C LYS A 61 -9.17 16.01 -22.31
N PRO A 62 -9.16 16.96 -23.28
CA PRO A 62 -9.09 16.59 -24.68
C PRO A 62 -7.81 15.81 -24.98
N ARG A 63 -7.95 14.56 -25.37
CA ARG A 63 -6.88 13.62 -25.73
C ARG A 63 -6.07 14.00 -26.98
N PHE A 64 -6.21 15.21 -27.50
CA PHE A 64 -5.49 15.64 -28.71
C PHE A 64 -3.97 15.69 -28.55
N THR A 65 -3.47 15.79 -27.31
CA THR A 65 -2.03 15.81 -27.01
C THR A 65 -1.43 14.44 -26.71
N ASP A 66 -2.24 13.40 -26.55
CA ASP A 66 -1.73 12.06 -26.17
C ASP A 66 -0.91 11.38 -27.29
N LYS A 67 -1.11 11.79 -28.55
CA LYS A 67 -0.29 11.31 -29.67
C LYS A 67 1.11 11.91 -29.73
N LEU A 68 1.41 12.96 -28.96
CA LEU A 68 2.69 13.67 -28.92
C LEU A 68 3.44 13.53 -27.59
N VAL A 69 2.88 12.82 -26.60
CA VAL A 69 3.58 12.60 -25.33
C VAL A 69 4.61 11.49 -25.55
N PHE A 70 5.88 11.87 -25.67
CA PHE A 70 7.00 10.94 -25.69
C PHE A 70 7.07 10.21 -24.34
N GLY A 71 6.51 8.99 -24.28
CA GLY A 71 6.71 8.09 -23.17
C GLY A 71 8.00 7.30 -23.34
N ARG A 72 8.79 7.13 -22.28
CA ARG A 72 9.94 6.24 -22.28
C ARG A 72 9.46 4.79 -22.13
N THR A 73 9.82 3.94 -23.08
CA THR A 73 9.66 2.49 -22.90
C THR A 73 10.73 2.03 -21.92
N MET A 74 10.33 1.41 -20.83
CA MET A 74 11.23 0.89 -19.79
C MET A 74 11.65 -0.53 -20.12
N ARG A 75 10.65 -1.34 -20.47
CA ARG A 75 10.78 -2.71 -21.00
C ARG A 75 9.52 -3.06 -21.80
N GLU A 76 9.49 -4.24 -22.39
CA GLU A 76 8.32 -4.67 -23.12
C GLU A 76 7.07 -4.61 -22.24
N GLY A 77 5.99 -4.04 -22.75
CA GLY A 77 4.71 -3.89 -22.04
C GLY A 77 4.70 -2.89 -20.88
N VAL A 78 5.83 -2.21 -20.55
CA VAL A 78 5.90 -1.21 -19.49
C VAL A 78 6.45 0.11 -20.02
N ARG A 79 5.69 1.20 -19.84
CA ARG A 79 6.06 2.55 -20.27
C ARG A 79 5.89 3.56 -19.16
N MET A 80 6.80 4.50 -19.10
CA MET A 80 6.66 5.70 -18.28
C MET A 80 6.11 6.84 -19.15
N THR A 81 5.00 7.44 -18.70
CA THR A 81 4.35 8.57 -19.39
C THR A 81 3.87 9.58 -18.35
N ARG A 82 4.23 10.84 -18.50
CA ARG A 82 3.82 11.93 -17.58
C ARG A 82 4.10 11.65 -16.10
N GLY A 83 5.23 10.99 -15.79
CA GLY A 83 5.57 10.62 -14.41
C GLY A 83 4.76 9.45 -13.82
N HIS A 84 4.08 8.70 -14.69
CA HIS A 84 3.39 7.47 -14.29
C HIS A 84 3.91 6.27 -15.07
N ILE A 85 4.01 5.14 -14.38
CA ILE A 85 4.28 3.84 -14.99
C ILE A 85 2.95 3.23 -15.42
N ASN A 86 2.92 2.80 -16.68
CA ASN A 86 1.77 2.22 -17.32
C ASN A 86 2.13 0.83 -17.85
N VAL A 87 1.37 -0.18 -17.45
CA VAL A 87 1.39 -1.49 -18.08
C VAL A 87 0.51 -1.41 -19.33
N THR A 88 1.13 -1.49 -20.49
CA THR A 88 0.45 -1.36 -21.79
C THR A 88 0.08 -2.71 -22.41
N LYS A 89 0.68 -3.78 -21.92
CA LYS A 89 0.40 -5.17 -22.29
C LYS A 89 0.14 -5.97 -21.00
N PRO A 90 -1.13 -6.23 -20.61
CA PRO A 90 -1.44 -6.97 -19.38
C PRO A 90 -0.84 -8.38 -19.34
N GLU A 91 -0.64 -9.00 -20.51
CA GLU A 91 -0.11 -10.35 -20.67
C GLU A 91 1.26 -10.50 -20.01
N ILE A 92 2.06 -9.44 -19.97
CA ILE A 92 3.39 -9.42 -19.35
C ILE A 92 3.36 -9.80 -17.85
N LEU A 93 2.24 -9.55 -17.16
CA LEU A 93 2.10 -9.91 -15.75
C LEU A 93 1.89 -11.42 -15.54
N LYS A 94 1.48 -12.14 -16.60
CA LYS A 94 1.36 -13.61 -16.61
C LYS A 94 2.60 -14.28 -17.15
N GLU A 95 3.17 -13.74 -18.23
CA GLU A 95 4.36 -14.27 -18.89
C GLU A 95 5.62 -14.04 -18.06
N HIS A 96 5.67 -12.93 -17.35
CA HIS A 96 6.76 -12.46 -16.51
C HIS A 96 6.22 -11.96 -15.17
N PRO A 97 5.81 -12.87 -14.25
CA PRO A 97 5.19 -12.52 -12.98
C PRO A 97 6.04 -11.59 -12.10
N GLU A 98 7.37 -11.65 -12.21
CA GLU A 98 8.30 -10.76 -11.50
C GLU A 98 7.98 -9.28 -11.73
N ASN A 99 7.29 -8.93 -12.82
CA ASN A 99 6.83 -7.56 -13.05
C ASN A 99 5.81 -7.07 -12.01
N LEU A 100 5.12 -7.97 -11.31
CA LEU A 100 4.26 -7.59 -10.19
C LEU A 100 5.02 -6.86 -9.07
N LEU A 101 6.33 -7.08 -8.97
CA LEU A 101 7.19 -6.40 -8.00
C LEU A 101 8.15 -5.39 -8.65
N THR A 102 8.82 -5.74 -9.73
CA THR A 102 9.85 -4.87 -10.36
C THR A 102 9.29 -3.53 -10.83
N ILE A 103 7.98 -3.44 -11.09
CA ILE A 103 7.28 -2.18 -11.41
C ILE A 103 7.38 -1.17 -10.25
N PHE A 104 7.39 -1.61 -8.99
CA PHE A 104 7.53 -0.73 -7.84
C PHE A 104 8.98 -0.26 -7.68
N ASP A 105 9.95 -1.14 -7.90
CA ASP A 105 11.37 -0.79 -7.93
C ASP A 105 11.64 0.26 -9.04
N ASP A 106 11.09 0.06 -10.23
CA ASP A 106 11.12 1.06 -11.29
C ASP A 106 10.47 2.39 -10.86
N ALA A 107 9.30 2.34 -10.24
CA ALA A 107 8.60 3.55 -9.81
C ALA A 107 9.44 4.36 -8.82
N GLN A 108 10.11 3.70 -7.90
CA GLN A 108 11.00 4.30 -6.93
C GLN A 108 12.26 4.85 -7.62
N ASN A 109 12.92 4.06 -8.46
CA ASN A 109 14.14 4.44 -9.19
C ASN A 109 13.95 5.68 -10.10
N TYR A 110 12.77 5.83 -10.69
CA TYR A 110 12.46 6.94 -11.59
C TYR A 110 11.61 8.04 -10.94
N HIS A 111 11.39 7.98 -9.62
CA HIS A 111 10.53 8.91 -8.87
C HIS A 111 9.16 9.11 -9.54
N CYS A 112 8.57 8.02 -10.01
CA CYS A 112 7.27 8.02 -10.66
C CYS A 112 6.21 7.36 -9.75
N ARG A 113 4.95 7.51 -10.16
CA ARG A 113 3.82 6.80 -9.54
C ARG A 113 3.30 5.74 -10.51
N LEU A 114 2.59 4.76 -9.99
CA LEU A 114 1.83 3.87 -10.84
C LEU A 114 0.57 4.58 -11.36
N SER A 115 0.21 4.34 -12.62
CA SER A 115 -1.11 4.76 -13.10
C SER A 115 -2.21 3.99 -12.38
N HIS A 116 -3.42 4.52 -12.43
CA HIS A 116 -4.56 3.87 -11.80
C HIS A 116 -4.86 2.50 -12.44
N GLU A 117 -4.77 2.44 -13.75
CA GLU A 117 -4.95 1.23 -14.53
C GLU A 117 -3.90 0.18 -14.17
N THR A 118 -2.64 0.58 -14.01
CA THR A 118 -1.57 -0.33 -13.60
C THR A 118 -1.83 -0.92 -12.22
N ARG A 119 -2.24 -0.11 -11.24
CA ARG A 119 -2.61 -0.63 -9.90
C ARG A 119 -3.74 -1.65 -9.97
N GLU A 120 -4.74 -1.41 -10.79
CA GLU A 120 -5.87 -2.33 -10.92
C GLU A 120 -5.46 -3.62 -11.62
N LEU A 121 -4.60 -3.55 -12.64
CA LEU A 121 -4.01 -4.72 -13.29
C LEU A 121 -3.18 -5.56 -12.31
N LEU A 122 -2.35 -4.94 -11.47
CA LEU A 122 -1.57 -5.66 -10.45
C LEU A 122 -2.50 -6.45 -9.51
N ARG A 123 -3.62 -5.82 -9.04
CA ARG A 123 -4.61 -6.51 -8.19
C ARG A 123 -5.25 -7.72 -8.85
N GLN A 124 -5.52 -7.62 -10.15
CA GLN A 124 -6.15 -8.71 -10.90
C GLN A 124 -5.23 -9.90 -11.14
N HIS A 125 -3.92 -9.73 -10.88
CA HIS A 125 -2.91 -10.76 -11.11
C HIS A 125 -2.20 -11.21 -9.82
N LEU A 126 -2.77 -10.94 -8.64
CA LEU A 126 -2.18 -11.36 -7.36
C LEU A 126 -2.14 -12.88 -7.17
N ASP A 127 -2.93 -13.63 -7.91
CA ASP A 127 -2.91 -15.08 -7.98
C ASP A 127 -1.59 -15.63 -8.52
N ALA A 128 -0.82 -14.83 -9.28
CA ALA A 128 0.52 -15.18 -9.73
C ALA A 128 1.60 -15.07 -8.64
N VAL A 129 1.27 -14.47 -7.47
CA VAL A 129 2.20 -14.37 -6.34
C VAL A 129 2.10 -15.63 -5.46
N ASP A 130 2.56 -16.72 -6.00
CA ASP A 130 2.63 -18.03 -5.33
C ASP A 130 3.95 -18.24 -4.57
N ASP A 131 4.18 -19.46 -4.08
CA ASP A 131 5.40 -19.80 -3.35
C ASP A 131 6.66 -19.79 -4.24
N ASP A 132 6.53 -20.12 -5.52
CA ASP A 132 7.66 -20.08 -6.45
C ASP A 132 8.05 -18.63 -6.77
N PHE A 133 7.05 -17.76 -6.96
CA PHE A 133 7.27 -16.33 -7.07
C PHE A 133 8.03 -15.78 -5.86
N ARG A 134 7.59 -16.10 -4.63
CA ARG A 134 8.23 -15.60 -3.40
C ARG A 134 9.66 -16.09 -3.21
N ARG A 135 10.03 -17.25 -3.81
CA ARG A 135 11.39 -17.81 -3.74
C ARG A 135 12.29 -17.36 -4.87
N ALA A 136 11.74 -16.71 -5.90
CA ALA A 136 12.51 -16.28 -7.05
C ALA A 136 13.56 -15.22 -6.66
N ASP A 137 14.81 -15.44 -7.04
CA ASP A 137 15.92 -14.53 -6.72
C ASP A 137 15.65 -13.10 -7.24
N ALA A 138 15.14 -12.97 -8.47
CA ALA A 138 14.82 -11.68 -9.07
C ALA A 138 13.76 -10.90 -8.26
N VAL A 139 12.78 -11.59 -7.67
CA VAL A 139 11.75 -10.99 -6.81
C VAL A 139 12.38 -10.52 -5.50
N ASN A 140 13.20 -11.36 -4.88
CA ASN A 140 13.89 -11.02 -3.64
C ASN A 140 14.86 -9.85 -3.84
N GLU A 141 15.65 -9.87 -4.92
CA GLU A 141 16.55 -8.76 -5.27
C GLU A 141 15.80 -7.44 -5.45
N SER A 142 14.68 -7.44 -6.18
CA SER A 142 13.84 -6.25 -6.35
C SER A 142 13.25 -5.77 -5.03
N PHE A 143 12.80 -6.68 -4.16
CA PHE A 143 12.26 -6.30 -2.85
C PHE A 143 13.32 -5.69 -1.95
N PHE A 144 14.51 -6.30 -1.89
CA PHE A 144 15.64 -5.73 -1.15
C PHE A 144 16.14 -4.42 -1.77
N SER A 145 16.11 -4.27 -3.09
CA SER A 145 16.40 -2.99 -3.76
C SER A 145 15.47 -1.89 -3.23
N ILE A 146 14.15 -2.15 -3.20
CA ILE A 146 13.16 -1.22 -2.65
C ILE A 146 13.49 -0.83 -1.21
N LEU A 147 13.81 -1.81 -0.35
CA LEU A 147 14.07 -1.57 1.08
C LEU A 147 15.37 -0.82 1.36
N ARG A 148 16.37 -0.92 0.47
CA ARG A 148 17.69 -0.26 0.61
C ARG A 148 17.71 1.18 0.14
N TRP A 149 16.63 1.70 -0.44
CA TRP A 149 16.58 3.09 -0.85
C TRP A 149 16.67 4.04 0.35
N ARG A 150 17.30 5.19 0.13
CA ARG A 150 17.51 6.20 1.18
C ARG A 150 16.22 6.88 1.59
N GLU A 151 15.27 7.03 0.68
CA GLU A 151 14.01 7.76 0.87
C GLU A 151 12.91 7.16 -0.01
N GLY A 152 11.65 7.26 0.45
CA GLY A 152 10.49 6.80 -0.31
C GLY A 152 10.18 5.32 -0.16
N VAL A 153 10.83 4.62 0.76
CA VAL A 153 10.52 3.22 1.09
C VAL A 153 9.09 3.10 1.61
N TYR A 154 8.70 4.00 2.52
CA TYR A 154 7.32 4.05 3.02
C TYR A 154 6.30 4.21 1.90
N ASP A 155 6.50 5.18 1.00
CA ASP A 155 5.56 5.43 -0.09
C ASP A 155 5.45 4.23 -1.03
N THR A 156 6.55 3.56 -1.32
CA THR A 156 6.57 2.35 -2.16
C THR A 156 5.87 1.18 -1.48
N LEU A 157 6.17 0.91 -0.21
CA LEU A 157 5.50 -0.13 0.57
C LEU A 157 3.99 0.15 0.73
N LEU A 158 3.61 1.41 0.89
CA LEU A 158 2.20 1.82 0.95
C LEU A 158 1.48 1.57 -0.38
N GLU A 159 2.12 1.84 -1.52
CA GLU A 159 1.57 1.52 -2.85
C GLU A 159 1.46 0.00 -3.06
N MET A 160 2.47 -0.77 -2.65
CA MET A 160 2.43 -2.23 -2.67
C MET A 160 1.31 -2.78 -1.77
N HIS A 161 1.12 -2.20 -0.59
CA HIS A 161 0.05 -2.57 0.33
C HIS A 161 -1.33 -2.26 -0.27
N ARG A 162 -1.52 -1.06 -0.78
CA ARG A 162 -2.78 -0.63 -1.42
C ARG A 162 -3.13 -1.42 -2.68
N SER A 163 -2.15 -1.91 -3.41
CA SER A 163 -2.34 -2.80 -4.56
C SER A 163 -2.54 -4.27 -4.17
N GLY A 164 -2.31 -4.63 -2.90
CA GLY A 164 -2.39 -6.00 -2.40
C GLY A 164 -1.11 -6.81 -2.60
N VAL A 165 -0.15 -6.29 -3.35
CA VAL A 165 1.11 -7.00 -3.66
C VAL A 165 1.92 -7.28 -2.40
N LEU A 166 2.01 -6.32 -1.46
CA LEU A 166 2.76 -6.52 -0.22
C LEU A 166 2.20 -7.67 0.62
N GLY A 167 0.88 -7.75 0.75
CA GLY A 167 0.22 -8.83 1.49
C GLY A 167 0.26 -10.17 0.78
N ALA A 168 0.34 -10.19 -0.55
CA ALA A 168 0.55 -11.41 -1.33
C ALA A 168 2.01 -11.89 -1.24
N LEU A 169 2.97 -10.95 -1.28
CA LEU A 169 4.41 -11.24 -1.13
C LEU A 169 4.75 -11.74 0.27
N ILE A 170 4.20 -11.11 1.29
CA ILE A 170 4.38 -11.46 2.71
C ILE A 170 3.01 -11.83 3.31
N PRO A 171 2.61 -13.12 3.24
CA PRO A 171 1.29 -13.55 3.70
C PRO A 171 1.02 -13.23 5.17
N GLU A 172 2.06 -13.22 6.02
CA GLU A 172 1.98 -12.81 7.42
C GLU A 172 1.50 -11.37 7.55
N PHE A 173 2.04 -10.47 6.74
CA PHE A 173 1.60 -9.07 6.68
C PHE A 173 0.20 -8.96 6.07
N GLY A 174 -0.12 -9.77 5.07
CA GLY A 174 -1.46 -9.83 4.46
C GLY A 174 -2.56 -10.18 5.46
N ARG A 175 -2.26 -11.02 6.47
CA ARG A 175 -3.19 -11.35 7.55
C ARG A 175 -3.52 -10.16 8.47
N LEU A 176 -2.64 -9.16 8.52
CA LEU A 176 -2.84 -7.94 9.31
C LEU A 176 -3.75 -6.92 8.63
N LEU A 177 -4.14 -7.16 7.37
CA LEU A 177 -4.96 -6.23 6.59
C LEU A 177 -6.22 -5.81 7.34
N CYS A 178 -6.33 -4.50 7.57
CA CYS A 178 -7.44 -3.86 8.29
C CYS A 178 -7.68 -4.43 9.71
N MET A 179 -6.70 -5.10 10.31
CA MET A 179 -6.80 -5.60 11.69
C MET A 179 -6.78 -4.42 12.64
N ALA A 180 -7.90 -4.21 13.33
CA ALA A 180 -8.04 -3.17 14.34
C ALA A 180 -7.95 -3.80 15.73
N LEU A 181 -7.10 -3.26 16.58
CA LEU A 181 -7.09 -3.55 18.00
C LEU A 181 -8.06 -2.60 18.71
N HIS A 182 -9.03 -3.15 19.42
CA HIS A 182 -10.00 -2.33 20.15
C HIS A 182 -9.46 -1.94 21.52
N ASP A 183 -8.61 -0.94 21.54
CA ASP A 183 -8.12 -0.28 22.75
C ASP A 183 -8.02 1.25 22.55
N ALA A 184 -7.83 1.97 23.65
CA ALA A 184 -7.85 3.43 23.64
C ALA A 184 -6.57 4.08 23.05
N TYR A 185 -5.55 3.31 22.75
CA TYR A 185 -4.22 3.82 22.35
C TYR A 185 -3.93 3.62 20.86
N HIS A 186 -4.55 2.64 20.21
CA HIS A 186 -4.32 2.34 18.81
C HIS A 186 -5.38 3.00 17.92
N ILE A 187 -4.98 4.06 17.22
CA ILE A 187 -5.84 4.82 16.29
C ILE A 187 -5.72 4.35 14.83
N TYR A 188 -4.75 3.49 14.55
CA TYR A 188 -4.50 2.88 13.23
C TYR A 188 -4.72 1.39 13.28
N THR A 189 -5.03 0.79 12.15
CA THR A 189 -4.98 -0.66 11.97
C THR A 189 -3.52 -1.16 12.05
N VAL A 190 -3.32 -2.43 12.37
CA VAL A 190 -1.98 -3.00 12.61
C VAL A 190 -1.08 -2.88 11.39
N ASP A 191 -1.64 -3.10 10.20
CA ASP A 191 -0.95 -2.94 8.91
C ASP A 191 -0.54 -1.49 8.65
N GLU A 192 -1.45 -0.52 8.84
CA GLU A 192 -1.12 0.91 8.71
C GLU A 192 -0.10 1.37 9.75
N HIS A 193 -0.24 0.91 10.99
CA HIS A 193 0.71 1.23 12.05
C HIS A 193 2.12 0.73 11.72
N SER A 194 2.22 -0.49 11.21
CA SER A 194 3.50 -1.09 10.79
C SER A 194 4.17 -0.30 9.66
N LEU A 195 3.39 0.14 8.66
CA LEU A 195 3.92 0.99 7.59
C LEU A 195 4.35 2.37 8.10
N LYS A 196 3.59 2.96 9.03
CA LYS A 196 3.96 4.24 9.65
C LYS A 196 5.27 4.16 10.44
N LEU A 197 5.61 3.02 11.02
CA LEU A 197 6.93 2.83 11.65
C LEU A 197 8.06 3.00 10.63
N VAL A 198 7.91 2.49 9.41
CA VAL A 198 8.89 2.71 8.34
C VAL A 198 9.01 4.20 8.02
N MET A 199 7.90 4.93 7.90
CA MET A 199 7.89 6.36 7.69
C MET A 199 8.64 7.12 8.81
N GLU A 200 8.41 6.77 10.06
CA GLU A 200 9.07 7.40 11.20
C GLU A 200 10.58 7.09 11.23
N ILE A 201 11.00 5.89 10.81
CA ILE A 201 12.42 5.54 10.66
C ILE A 201 13.06 6.40 9.56
N GLU A 202 12.40 6.58 8.40
CA GLU A 202 12.92 7.45 7.33
C GLU A 202 13.07 8.91 7.82
N ARG A 203 12.10 9.42 8.57
CA ARG A 203 12.14 10.77 9.16
C ARG A 203 13.25 10.93 10.20
N LEU A 204 13.51 9.89 11.01
CA LEU A 204 14.65 9.85 11.92
C LEU A 204 15.98 9.90 11.13
N LYS A 205 16.11 9.08 10.09
CA LYS A 205 17.29 9.05 9.21
C LYS A 205 17.50 10.40 8.51
N ALA A 206 16.45 11.04 8.04
CA ALA A 206 16.47 12.38 7.46
C ALA A 206 16.87 13.46 8.47
N GLY A 207 16.73 13.18 9.77
CA GLY A 207 17.09 14.10 10.87
C GLY A 207 16.00 15.09 11.22
N GLU A 208 14.76 14.83 10.83
CA GLU A 208 13.62 15.69 11.18
C GLU A 208 13.43 15.80 12.71
N TYR A 209 13.86 14.78 13.46
CA TYR A 209 13.74 14.71 14.91
C TYR A 209 15.02 15.02 15.67
N LYS A 210 16.05 15.63 15.02
CA LYS A 210 17.36 15.89 15.66
C LYS A 210 17.28 16.71 16.93
N ASP A 211 16.33 17.64 17.02
CA ASP A 211 16.16 18.52 18.18
C ASP A 211 15.28 17.88 19.26
N ALA A 212 14.27 17.09 18.88
CA ALA A 212 13.35 16.43 19.81
C ALA A 212 13.87 15.07 20.30
N LEU A 213 14.54 14.30 19.44
CA LEU A 213 15.01 12.94 19.69
C LEU A 213 16.47 12.77 19.20
N PRO A 214 17.45 13.52 19.75
CA PRO A 214 18.82 13.58 19.24
C PRO A 214 19.51 12.21 19.24
N LEU A 215 19.36 11.44 20.32
CA LEU A 215 19.97 10.12 20.44
C LEU A 215 19.42 9.12 19.42
N LEU A 216 18.10 9.05 19.26
CA LEU A 216 17.46 8.15 18.29
C LEU A 216 17.83 8.53 16.85
N THR A 217 17.88 9.82 16.54
CA THR A 217 18.32 10.33 15.24
C THR A 217 19.77 9.94 14.95
N GLN A 218 20.65 10.03 15.96
CA GLN A 218 22.03 9.60 15.82
C GLN A 218 22.12 8.10 15.55
N VAL A 219 21.46 7.27 16.35
CA VAL A 219 21.45 5.80 16.18
C VAL A 219 20.91 5.41 14.81
N ALA A 220 19.79 6.02 14.38
CA ALA A 220 19.20 5.73 13.06
C ALA A 220 20.15 6.04 11.89
N ARG A 221 21.00 7.06 12.02
CA ARG A 221 22.02 7.42 11.02
C ARG A 221 23.28 6.56 11.08
N GLU A 222 23.61 6.05 12.25
CA GLU A 222 24.78 5.16 12.42
C GLU A 222 24.51 3.75 11.88
N THR A 223 23.27 3.25 11.97
CA THR A 223 22.88 1.95 11.41
C THR A 223 23.01 1.88 9.90
N GLU A 224 22.93 3.00 9.18
CA GLU A 224 23.20 3.03 7.72
C GLU A 224 24.66 2.74 7.35
N LYS A 225 25.59 2.79 8.30
CA LYS A 225 27.04 2.59 8.04
C LYS A 225 27.49 1.15 8.24
N ILE A 226 26.58 0.25 8.62
CA ILE A 226 26.88 -1.14 8.97
C ILE A 226 26.60 -2.09 7.78
N GLU A 227 26.00 -1.60 6.70
CA GLU A 227 25.79 -2.28 5.44
C GLU A 227 26.90 -1.87 4.42
#